data_f841e0955b07c82f95889e8e02d7cf32
#
_entry.id   f841e0955b07c82f95889e8e02d7cf32
#
_cell.length_a   1.000
_cell.length_b   1.000
_cell.length_c   1.000
_cell.angle_alpha   90.00
_cell.angle_beta   90.00
_cell.angle_gamma   90.00
#
_symmetry.space_group_name_H-M   'P 1'
#
loop_
_entity.id
_entity.type
_entity.pdbx_description
1 polymer ?
#
loop_
_entity_poly.entity_id
_entity_poly.type
_entity_poly.pdbx_seq_one_letter_code
_entity_poly.pdbx_strand_id
1 'polypeptide(L)'
;MKIKILFLSDNYPPEVNAPASRTYEHIQHWVKNGAEVTVITCAPNFPQGKVFEGYKNKLFSKTLQDGVTVIRVWSYITANEGFVKRILDYVSYSLTSFFVGLFQGCDIIVATSPQFFTAVSGCLLAIFKRKPWIMEVRDLWPESIKAVSAMKSDSKVFVFLEWIERWLYKRAASIVVVTDTFKEKLVEWGVNADKIHIVK
;
A
#
# COMPACT_ATOMS: atom_id res chain seq x y z
N MET A 1 19.84 15.74 9.54
CA MET A 1 18.35 15.78 9.59
C MET A 1 17.86 14.36 9.36
N LYS A 2 16.96 13.82 10.17
CA LYS A 2 16.41 12.48 9.97
C LYS A 2 15.37 12.52 8.86
N ILE A 3 15.42 11.60 7.91
CA ILE A 3 14.41 11.46 6.85
C ILE A 3 13.12 10.93 7.48
N LYS A 4 12.00 11.60 7.20
CA LYS A 4 10.66 11.19 7.65
C LYS A 4 9.93 10.44 6.55
N ILE A 5 9.61 9.18 6.81
CA ILE A 5 8.93 8.30 5.87
C ILE A 5 7.49 8.07 6.35
N LEU A 6 6.53 8.34 5.47
CA LEU A 6 5.13 7.95 5.64
C LEU A 6 4.87 6.70 4.81
N PHE A 7 4.60 5.58 5.48
CA PHE A 7 4.37 4.29 4.83
C PHE A 7 2.88 3.91 4.91
N LEU A 8 2.26 3.64 3.77
CA LEU A 8 0.89 3.15 3.69
C LEU A 8 0.89 1.66 3.38
N SER A 9 0.32 0.87 4.28
CA SER A 9 0.11 -0.57 4.12
C SER A 9 -1.10 -0.99 4.92
N ASP A 10 -2.04 -1.68 4.32
CA ASP A 10 -3.20 -2.23 5.01
C ASP A 10 -2.84 -3.34 6.00
N ASN A 11 -1.74 -4.05 5.74
CA ASN A 11 -1.23 -5.12 6.58
C ASN A 11 0.02 -4.68 7.37
N TYR A 12 -0.02 -4.88 8.69
CA TYR A 12 1.09 -4.60 9.60
C TYR A 12 0.96 -5.50 10.85
N PRO A 13 2.07 -5.82 11.55
CA PRO A 13 1.97 -6.60 12.78
C PRO A 13 0.92 -6.08 13.77
N PRO A 14 0.22 -6.98 14.47
CA PRO A 14 0.55 -8.38 14.73
C PRO A 14 0.06 -9.40 13.67
N GLU A 15 -0.39 -8.97 12.50
CA GLU A 15 -0.71 -9.90 11.43
C GLU A 15 0.52 -10.67 10.98
N VAL A 16 0.37 -12.00 10.80
CA VAL A 16 1.44 -12.91 10.39
C VAL A 16 1.18 -13.35 8.95
N ASN A 17 1.34 -12.42 8.03
CA ASN A 17 1.27 -12.67 6.59
C ASN A 17 2.48 -12.04 5.88
N ALA A 18 2.77 -12.48 4.67
CA ALA A 18 3.91 -11.98 3.92
C ALA A 18 3.90 -10.44 3.72
N PRO A 19 2.76 -9.77 3.43
CA PRO A 19 2.68 -8.32 3.41
C PRO A 19 3.10 -7.65 4.72
N ALA A 20 2.57 -8.09 5.85
CA ALA A 20 2.88 -7.51 7.15
C ALA A 20 4.34 -7.69 7.56
N SER A 21 4.88 -8.91 7.38
CA SER A 21 6.27 -9.24 7.72
C SER A 21 7.25 -8.40 6.89
N ARG A 22 7.06 -8.35 5.57
CA ARG A 22 7.91 -7.55 4.68
C ARG A 22 7.86 -6.06 5.01
N THR A 23 6.67 -5.51 5.24
CA THR A 23 6.51 -4.11 5.62
C THR A 23 7.25 -3.82 6.93
N TYR A 24 7.12 -4.68 7.92
CA TYR A 24 7.81 -4.55 9.20
C TYR A 24 9.33 -4.59 9.06
N GLU A 25 9.86 -5.59 8.34
CA GLU A 25 11.31 -5.76 8.14
C GLU A 25 11.95 -4.56 7.43
N HIS A 26 11.33 -4.07 6.35
CA HIS A 26 11.78 -2.85 5.65
C HIS A 26 11.83 -1.65 6.60
N ILE A 27 10.77 -1.45 7.36
CA ILE A 27 10.67 -0.32 8.29
C ILE A 27 11.70 -0.42 9.40
N GLN A 28 11.89 -1.62 9.98
CA GLN A 28 12.91 -1.83 11.01
C GLN A 28 14.33 -1.55 10.47
N HIS A 29 14.60 -1.93 9.22
CA HIS A 29 15.86 -1.60 8.57
C HIS A 29 16.04 -0.07 8.41
N TRP A 30 15.03 0.66 8.00
CA TRP A 30 15.10 2.11 7.86
C TRP A 30 15.25 2.83 9.22
N VAL A 31 14.54 2.38 10.24
CA VAL A 31 14.67 2.91 11.62
C VAL A 31 16.08 2.71 12.15
N LYS A 32 16.67 1.51 11.96
CA LYS A 32 18.07 1.22 12.33
C LYS A 32 19.06 2.13 11.60
N ASN A 33 18.74 2.55 10.37
CA ASN A 33 19.55 3.49 9.59
C ASN A 33 19.19 4.97 9.85
N GLY A 34 18.42 5.25 10.91
CA GLY A 34 18.18 6.60 11.41
C GLY A 34 16.96 7.31 10.81
N ALA A 35 16.11 6.65 10.02
CA ALA A 35 14.86 7.23 9.54
C ALA A 35 13.81 7.31 10.68
N GLU A 36 12.92 8.30 10.59
CA GLU A 36 11.71 8.40 11.40
C GLU A 36 10.53 7.88 10.55
N VAL A 37 9.92 6.77 10.97
CA VAL A 37 8.88 6.12 10.17
C VAL A 37 7.52 6.21 10.85
N THR A 38 6.54 6.66 10.10
CA THR A 38 5.11 6.59 10.45
C THR A 38 4.42 5.64 9.48
N VAL A 39 3.79 4.60 10.02
CA VAL A 39 2.97 3.66 9.25
C VAL A 39 1.50 4.01 9.43
N ILE A 40 0.74 4.08 8.32
CA ILE A 40 -0.72 4.08 8.36
C ILE A 40 -1.19 2.70 7.92
N THR A 41 -1.96 2.04 8.77
CA THR A 41 -2.50 0.69 8.56
C THR A 41 -3.93 0.60 9.08
N CYS A 42 -4.61 -0.54 8.91
CA CYS A 42 -5.92 -0.78 9.52
C CYS A 42 -5.81 -1.59 10.83
N ALA A 43 -6.94 -1.88 11.46
CA ALA A 43 -6.99 -2.82 12.58
C ALA A 43 -6.64 -4.24 12.07
N PRO A 44 -5.77 -5.01 12.78
CA PRO A 44 -5.36 -6.33 12.33
C PRO A 44 -6.55 -7.28 12.27
N ASN A 45 -6.70 -7.98 11.14
CA ASN A 45 -7.91 -8.77 10.86
C ASN A 45 -7.67 -10.01 9.97
N PHE A 46 -6.52 -10.10 9.30
CA PHE A 46 -6.21 -11.19 8.37
C PHE A 46 -5.83 -12.49 9.13
N PRO A 47 -6.28 -13.70 8.70
CA PRO A 47 -7.00 -13.98 7.45
C PRO A 47 -8.53 -13.98 7.57
N GLN A 48 -9.06 -13.93 8.78
CA GLN A 48 -10.48 -14.22 9.07
C GLN A 48 -11.42 -13.02 8.79
N GLY A 49 -10.87 -11.83 8.53
CA GLY A 49 -11.68 -10.61 8.43
C GLY A 49 -12.40 -10.26 9.73
N LYS A 50 -11.78 -10.60 10.85
CA LYS A 50 -12.25 -10.25 12.20
C LYS A 50 -11.13 -9.55 12.94
N VAL A 51 -11.45 -8.42 13.56
CA VAL A 51 -10.48 -7.67 14.35
C VAL A 51 -9.91 -8.58 15.45
N PHE A 52 -8.57 -8.58 15.58
CA PHE A 52 -7.87 -9.38 16.59
C PHE A 52 -8.24 -8.94 18.00
N GLU A 53 -8.19 -9.89 18.94
CA GLU A 53 -8.40 -9.62 20.36
C GLU A 53 -7.44 -8.52 20.86
N GLY A 54 -7.94 -7.61 21.69
CA GLY A 54 -7.19 -6.44 22.16
C GLY A 54 -7.16 -5.24 21.20
N TYR A 55 -7.61 -5.41 19.95
CA TYR A 55 -7.71 -4.32 18.98
C TYR A 55 -9.16 -3.86 18.76
N LYS A 56 -9.31 -2.64 18.25
CA LYS A 56 -10.62 -2.08 17.89
C LYS A 56 -10.50 -1.36 16.56
N ASN A 57 -11.47 -1.53 15.69
CA ASN A 57 -11.58 -0.80 14.42
C ASN A 57 -12.11 0.62 14.67
N LYS A 58 -11.20 1.50 15.09
CA LYS A 58 -11.49 2.92 15.39
C LYS A 58 -11.21 3.77 14.16
N LEU A 59 -11.83 4.96 14.09
CA LEU A 59 -11.52 5.95 13.06
C LEU A 59 -10.04 6.33 13.08
N PHE A 60 -9.46 6.42 14.27
CA PHE A 60 -8.05 6.76 14.46
C PHE A 60 -7.54 6.17 15.78
N SER A 61 -6.36 5.57 15.73
CA SER A 61 -5.55 5.26 16.92
C SER A 61 -4.06 5.39 16.56
N LYS A 62 -3.25 5.83 17.51
CA LYS A 62 -1.82 6.03 17.34
C LYS A 62 -1.08 5.34 18.48
N THR A 63 -0.06 4.55 18.15
CA THR A 63 0.80 3.85 19.09
C THR A 63 2.25 3.96 18.63
N LEU A 64 3.19 3.82 19.57
CA LEU A 64 4.61 3.64 19.26
C LEU A 64 4.94 2.16 19.45
N GLN A 65 5.47 1.52 18.40
CA GLN A 65 5.84 0.12 18.38
C GLN A 65 7.22 -0.02 17.73
N ASP A 66 8.19 -0.57 18.45
CA ASP A 66 9.56 -0.83 17.96
C ASP A 66 10.22 0.39 17.28
N GLY A 67 10.04 1.58 17.85
CA GLY A 67 10.57 2.83 17.31
C GLY A 67 9.77 3.42 16.12
N VAL A 68 8.66 2.80 15.75
CA VAL A 68 7.78 3.20 14.64
C VAL A 68 6.49 3.81 15.19
N THR A 69 6.08 4.95 14.64
CA THR A 69 4.74 5.47 14.89
C THR A 69 3.74 4.68 14.03
N VAL A 70 2.88 3.88 14.68
CA VAL A 70 1.83 3.10 14.01
C VAL A 70 0.49 3.80 14.19
N ILE A 71 -0.11 4.22 13.10
CA ILE A 71 -1.44 4.81 13.05
C ILE A 71 -2.38 3.77 12.43
N ARG A 72 -3.41 3.39 13.17
CA ARG A 72 -4.47 2.51 12.67
C ARG A 72 -5.71 3.33 12.38
N VAL A 73 -6.20 3.17 11.15
CA VAL A 73 -7.40 3.87 10.65
C VAL A 73 -8.54 2.88 10.47
N TRP A 74 -9.75 3.39 10.43
CA TRP A 74 -10.92 2.58 10.16
C TRP A 74 -10.91 2.04 8.74
N SER A 75 -11.31 0.79 8.57
CA SER A 75 -11.65 0.19 7.28
C SER A 75 -12.91 -0.67 7.40
N TYR A 76 -13.55 -0.94 6.28
CA TYR A 76 -14.67 -1.88 6.22
C TYR A 76 -14.14 -3.31 6.25
N ILE A 77 -13.85 -3.80 7.47
CA ILE A 77 -13.29 -5.13 7.69
C ILE A 77 -14.34 -6.19 7.35
N THR A 78 -13.98 -7.13 6.49
CA THR A 78 -14.83 -8.25 6.09
C THR A 78 -14.00 -9.51 5.90
N ALA A 79 -14.62 -10.68 6.15
CA ALA A 79 -14.04 -11.92 5.68
C ALA A 79 -13.86 -11.86 4.16
N ASN A 80 -12.81 -12.52 3.65
CA ASN A 80 -12.46 -12.50 2.22
C ASN A 80 -13.53 -13.19 1.32
N GLU A 81 -14.79 -12.86 1.55
CA GLU A 81 -15.97 -13.42 0.88
C GLU A 81 -16.58 -12.39 -0.07
N GLY A 82 -16.47 -12.67 -1.35
CA GLY A 82 -17.11 -11.86 -2.40
C GLY A 82 -16.32 -10.62 -2.84
N PHE A 83 -16.38 -10.37 -4.13
CA PHE A 83 -15.61 -9.30 -4.80
C PHE A 83 -16.00 -7.90 -4.31
N VAL A 84 -17.31 -7.62 -4.17
CA VAL A 84 -17.80 -6.28 -3.79
C VAL A 84 -17.35 -5.89 -2.38
N LYS A 85 -17.44 -6.80 -1.42
CA LYS A 85 -17.01 -6.54 -0.03
C LYS A 85 -15.51 -6.24 0.04
N ARG A 86 -14.68 -6.96 -0.73
CA ARG A 86 -13.23 -6.70 -0.83
C ARG A 86 -12.92 -5.32 -1.41
N ILE A 87 -13.65 -4.90 -2.43
CA ILE A 87 -13.48 -3.55 -3.00
C ILE A 87 -13.88 -2.48 -1.97
N LEU A 88 -14.96 -2.69 -1.22
CA LEU A 88 -15.37 -1.77 -0.16
C LEU A 88 -14.32 -1.66 0.96
N ASP A 89 -13.72 -2.77 1.36
CA ASP A 89 -12.60 -2.79 2.31
C ASP A 89 -11.43 -1.95 1.78
N TYR A 90 -10.96 -2.23 0.59
CA TYR A 90 -9.83 -1.55 -0.04
C TYR A 90 -10.07 -0.06 -0.25
N VAL A 91 -11.24 0.31 -0.71
CA VAL A 91 -11.61 1.73 -0.92
C VAL A 91 -11.74 2.45 0.41
N SER A 92 -12.37 1.84 1.42
CA SER A 92 -12.54 2.46 2.73
C SER A 92 -11.19 2.72 3.42
N TYR A 93 -10.26 1.75 3.39
CA TYR A 93 -8.90 1.94 3.89
C TYR A 93 -8.17 3.04 3.11
N SER A 94 -8.26 3.03 1.78
CA SER A 94 -7.62 4.04 0.94
C SER A 94 -8.08 5.46 1.30
N LEU A 95 -9.39 5.67 1.46
CA LEU A 95 -9.94 6.96 1.82
C LEU A 95 -9.50 7.41 3.22
N THR A 96 -9.63 6.55 4.23
CA THR A 96 -9.25 6.89 5.61
C THR A 96 -7.75 7.13 5.74
N SER A 97 -6.92 6.30 5.11
CA SER A 97 -5.46 6.49 5.09
C SER A 97 -5.04 7.78 4.38
N PHE A 98 -5.73 8.16 3.30
CA PHE A 98 -5.50 9.44 2.63
C PHE A 98 -5.80 10.62 3.57
N PHE A 99 -6.99 10.70 4.15
CA PHE A 99 -7.36 11.82 5.02
C PHE A 99 -6.45 11.93 6.24
N VAL A 100 -6.13 10.81 6.90
CA VAL A 100 -5.21 10.82 8.05
C VAL A 100 -3.79 11.16 7.62
N GLY A 101 -3.36 10.69 6.47
CA GLY A 101 -2.04 10.96 5.89
C GLY A 101 -1.79 12.44 5.57
N LEU A 102 -2.84 13.21 5.25
CA LEU A 102 -2.71 14.66 5.01
C LEU A 102 -2.14 15.40 6.22
N PHE A 103 -2.42 14.94 7.43
CA PHE A 103 -1.99 15.58 8.69
C PHE A 103 -0.66 15.03 9.21
N GLN A 104 -0.05 14.02 8.57
CA GLN A 104 1.26 13.49 8.99
C GLN A 104 2.40 14.20 8.29
N GLY A 105 3.43 14.63 9.03
CA GLY A 105 4.66 15.19 8.43
C GLY A 105 5.48 14.08 7.76
N CYS A 106 5.97 14.32 6.54
CA CYS A 106 6.88 13.40 5.85
C CYS A 106 7.76 14.10 4.82
N ASP A 107 8.88 13.46 4.49
CA ASP A 107 9.75 13.84 3.39
C ASP A 107 9.53 12.94 2.17
N ILE A 108 9.20 11.67 2.42
CA ILE A 108 8.94 10.63 1.41
C ILE A 108 7.67 9.88 1.79
N ILE A 109 6.89 9.50 0.79
CA ILE A 109 5.72 8.64 0.93
C ILE A 109 6.03 7.31 0.27
N VAL A 110 5.74 6.20 0.94
CA VAL A 110 5.82 4.84 0.40
C VAL A 110 4.43 4.22 0.47
N ALA A 111 3.98 3.61 -0.60
CA ALA A 111 2.73 2.88 -0.61
C ALA A 111 2.92 1.52 -1.27
N THR A 112 2.50 0.46 -0.57
CA THR A 112 2.65 -0.92 -1.05
C THR A 112 1.35 -1.45 -1.63
N SER A 113 1.45 -2.17 -2.76
CA SER A 113 0.42 -3.10 -3.21
C SER A 113 0.73 -4.49 -2.58
N PRO A 114 -0.21 -5.31 -2.15
CA PRO A 114 -1.22 -5.92 -3.03
C PRO A 114 -2.55 -5.17 -3.11
N GLN A 115 -2.82 -4.24 -2.23
CA GLN A 115 -4.04 -3.45 -2.40
C GLN A 115 -3.80 -2.25 -3.33
N PHE A 116 -4.33 -2.34 -4.53
CA PHE A 116 -4.23 -1.32 -5.57
C PHE A 116 -4.61 0.09 -5.08
N PHE A 117 -5.70 0.21 -4.32
CA PHE A 117 -6.18 1.49 -3.82
C PHE A 117 -5.27 2.14 -2.78
N THR A 118 -4.42 1.37 -2.09
CA THR A 118 -3.36 1.91 -1.23
C THR A 118 -2.36 2.74 -2.03
N ALA A 119 -1.96 2.26 -3.21
CA ALA A 119 -1.09 3.01 -4.11
C ALA A 119 -1.77 4.30 -4.63
N VAL A 120 -3.08 4.27 -4.90
CA VAL A 120 -3.85 5.47 -5.26
C VAL A 120 -3.80 6.50 -4.12
N SER A 121 -4.02 6.08 -2.88
CA SER A 121 -3.92 6.95 -1.71
C SER A 121 -2.51 7.55 -1.57
N GLY A 122 -1.47 6.75 -1.72
CA GLY A 122 -0.07 7.20 -1.68
C GLY A 122 0.25 8.24 -2.75
N CYS A 123 -0.17 8.00 -3.98
CA CYS A 123 0.00 8.94 -5.09
C CYS A 123 -0.74 10.27 -4.86
N LEU A 124 -1.99 10.21 -4.42
CA LEU A 124 -2.76 11.41 -4.10
C LEU A 124 -2.11 12.21 -2.97
N LEU A 125 -1.68 11.56 -1.89
CA LEU A 125 -0.93 12.20 -0.81
C LEU A 125 0.34 12.89 -1.34
N ALA A 126 1.09 12.23 -2.22
CA ALA A 126 2.30 12.80 -2.82
C ALA A 126 2.00 14.09 -3.60
N ILE A 127 0.92 14.11 -4.36
CA ILE A 127 0.47 15.29 -5.11
C ILE A 127 0.11 16.43 -4.14
N PHE A 128 -0.77 16.16 -3.15
CA PHE A 128 -1.24 17.19 -2.21
C PHE A 128 -0.13 17.74 -1.33
N LYS A 129 0.78 16.86 -0.86
CA LYS A 129 1.90 17.25 0.00
C LYS A 129 3.13 17.74 -0.77
N ARG A 130 3.14 17.61 -2.10
CA ARG A 130 4.28 17.90 -2.98
C ARG A 130 5.55 17.17 -2.54
N LYS A 131 5.42 15.88 -2.23
CA LYS A 131 6.51 15.03 -1.79
C LYS A 131 6.75 13.90 -2.80
N PRO A 132 7.98 13.42 -2.95
CA PRO A 132 8.25 12.23 -3.74
C PRO A 132 7.57 11.01 -3.11
N TRP A 133 7.12 10.08 -3.96
CA TRP A 133 6.58 8.82 -3.47
C TRP A 133 7.18 7.63 -4.20
N ILE A 134 7.28 6.55 -3.47
CA ILE A 134 7.78 5.27 -3.93
C ILE A 134 6.60 4.30 -3.96
N MET A 135 6.41 3.65 -5.11
CA MET A 135 5.42 2.60 -5.26
C MET A 135 6.09 1.24 -5.09
N GLU A 136 5.68 0.49 -4.09
CA GLU A 136 6.11 -0.89 -3.94
C GLU A 136 5.09 -1.81 -4.61
N VAL A 137 5.50 -2.44 -5.73
CA VAL A 137 4.66 -3.33 -6.54
C VAL A 137 4.94 -4.78 -6.17
N ARG A 138 3.96 -5.43 -5.57
CA ARG A 138 4.04 -6.83 -5.13
C ARG A 138 3.11 -7.73 -5.94
N ASP A 139 2.08 -7.14 -6.53
CA ASP A 139 1.15 -7.78 -7.47
C ASP A 139 0.91 -6.84 -8.65
N LEU A 140 0.86 -7.40 -9.85
CA LEU A 140 0.53 -6.65 -11.05
C LEU A 140 -1.00 -6.61 -11.19
N TRP A 141 -1.58 -5.47 -10.87
CA TRP A 141 -2.99 -5.18 -11.08
C TRP A 141 -3.19 -4.54 -12.47
N PRO A 142 -4.30 -4.75 -13.16
CA PRO A 142 -5.42 -5.63 -12.85
C PRO A 142 -5.23 -7.09 -13.28
N GLU A 143 -4.03 -7.50 -13.72
CA GLU A 143 -3.79 -8.87 -14.20
C GLU A 143 -4.04 -9.92 -13.11
N SER A 144 -3.69 -9.63 -11.84
CA SER A 144 -3.98 -10.53 -10.72
C SER A 144 -5.48 -10.74 -10.49
N ILE A 145 -6.33 -9.76 -10.85
CA ILE A 145 -7.79 -9.94 -10.83
C ILE A 145 -8.25 -10.93 -11.88
N LYS A 146 -7.65 -10.95 -13.07
CA LYS A 146 -7.99 -11.92 -14.11
C LYS A 146 -7.79 -13.36 -13.65
N ALA A 147 -6.72 -13.60 -12.88
CA ALA A 147 -6.41 -14.93 -12.39
C ALA A 147 -7.39 -15.42 -11.29
N VAL A 148 -8.05 -14.52 -10.58
CA VAL A 148 -8.88 -14.83 -9.40
C VAL A 148 -10.38 -14.62 -9.65
N SER A 149 -10.77 -13.83 -10.62
CA SER A 149 -12.17 -13.52 -10.89
C SER A 149 -12.51 -13.57 -12.37
N ALA A 150 -13.77 -13.93 -12.67
CA ALA A 150 -14.34 -13.97 -14.01
C ALA A 150 -14.49 -12.59 -14.68
N MET A 151 -13.64 -11.60 -14.37
CA MET A 151 -13.70 -10.30 -15.00
C MET A 151 -13.06 -10.40 -16.40
N LYS A 152 -13.85 -10.16 -17.43
CA LYS A 152 -13.38 -10.14 -18.81
C LYS A 152 -12.42 -8.96 -19.03
N SER A 153 -11.34 -9.20 -19.77
CA SER A 153 -10.29 -8.20 -20.07
C SER A 153 -10.77 -7.00 -20.89
N ASP A 154 -11.90 -7.13 -21.56
CA ASP A 154 -12.55 -6.09 -22.36
C ASP A 154 -13.60 -5.27 -21.60
N SER A 155 -13.78 -5.53 -20.30
CA SER A 155 -14.69 -4.74 -19.49
C SER A 155 -14.19 -3.30 -19.31
N LYS A 156 -15.10 -2.32 -19.40
CA LYS A 156 -14.76 -0.90 -19.20
C LYS A 156 -14.08 -0.65 -17.85
N VAL A 157 -14.44 -1.43 -16.83
CA VAL A 157 -13.84 -1.35 -15.49
C VAL A 157 -12.38 -1.78 -15.53
N PHE A 158 -12.07 -2.86 -16.25
CA PHE A 158 -10.69 -3.36 -16.39
C PHE A 158 -9.80 -2.32 -17.09
N VAL A 159 -10.24 -1.78 -18.22
CA VAL A 159 -9.52 -0.73 -18.96
C VAL A 159 -9.29 0.52 -18.10
N PHE A 160 -10.27 0.90 -17.28
CA PHE A 160 -10.14 2.03 -16.37
C PHE A 160 -9.11 1.76 -15.27
N LEU A 161 -9.10 0.57 -14.66
CA LEU A 161 -8.10 0.19 -13.65
C LEU A 161 -6.69 0.14 -14.24
N GLU A 162 -6.53 -0.40 -15.44
CA GLU A 162 -5.25 -0.42 -16.16
C GLU A 162 -4.75 1.02 -16.45
N TRP A 163 -5.65 1.91 -16.83
CA TRP A 163 -5.30 3.32 -17.03
C TRP A 163 -4.81 3.98 -15.72
N ILE A 164 -5.49 3.75 -14.59
CA ILE A 164 -5.04 4.25 -13.29
C ILE A 164 -3.66 3.66 -12.95
N GLU A 165 -3.46 2.37 -13.13
CA GLU A 165 -2.18 1.72 -12.84
C GLU A 165 -1.03 2.36 -13.63
N ARG A 166 -1.19 2.52 -14.93
CA ARG A 166 -0.21 3.21 -15.79
C ARG A 166 0.03 4.65 -15.35
N TRP A 167 -0.99 5.33 -14.89
CA TRP A 167 -0.88 6.68 -14.35
C TRP A 167 -0.08 6.69 -13.03
N LEU A 168 -0.29 5.73 -12.15
CA LEU A 168 0.47 5.56 -10.91
C LEU A 168 1.97 5.33 -11.21
N TYR A 169 2.29 4.43 -12.14
CA TYR A 169 3.69 4.18 -12.52
C TYR A 169 4.37 5.43 -13.08
N LYS A 170 3.68 6.22 -13.89
CA LYS A 170 4.23 7.48 -14.40
C LYS A 170 4.53 8.49 -13.29
N ARG A 171 3.68 8.55 -12.28
CA ARG A 171 3.77 9.50 -11.17
C ARG A 171 4.76 9.10 -10.09
N ALA A 172 5.07 7.83 -9.93
CA ALA A 172 6.04 7.37 -8.95
C ALA A 172 7.43 7.95 -9.24
N ALA A 173 8.08 8.48 -8.22
CA ALA A 173 9.48 8.91 -8.30
C ALA A 173 10.40 7.69 -8.41
N SER A 174 10.03 6.59 -7.75
CA SER A 174 10.72 5.30 -7.80
C SER A 174 9.72 4.17 -7.64
N ILE A 175 10.01 3.01 -8.22
CA ILE A 175 9.18 1.82 -8.13
C ILE A 175 10.05 0.68 -7.59
N VAL A 176 9.57 0.01 -6.56
CA VAL A 176 10.21 -1.17 -6.00
C VAL A 176 9.40 -2.39 -6.41
N VAL A 177 10.05 -3.38 -6.98
CA VAL A 177 9.45 -4.65 -7.40
C VAL A 177 10.12 -5.82 -6.69
N VAL A 178 9.43 -6.95 -6.60
CA VAL A 178 9.92 -8.14 -5.86
C VAL A 178 10.68 -9.14 -6.73
N THR A 179 10.55 -9.07 -8.06
CA THR A 179 11.19 -10.00 -9.00
C THR A 179 11.69 -9.30 -10.26
N ASP A 180 12.65 -9.93 -10.94
CA ASP A 180 13.14 -9.51 -12.25
C ASP A 180 12.02 -9.50 -13.29
N THR A 181 11.16 -10.52 -13.28
CA THR A 181 10.00 -10.64 -14.18
C THR A 181 9.04 -9.45 -14.04
N PHE A 182 8.83 -8.92 -12.82
CA PHE A 182 8.01 -7.73 -12.63
C PHE A 182 8.67 -6.49 -13.25
N LYS A 183 9.99 -6.35 -13.10
CA LYS A 183 10.73 -5.27 -13.74
C LYS A 183 10.63 -5.34 -15.26
N GLU A 184 10.83 -6.50 -15.86
CA GLU A 184 10.72 -6.73 -17.30
C GLU A 184 9.33 -6.33 -17.81
N LYS A 185 8.27 -6.80 -17.16
CA LYS A 185 6.88 -6.43 -17.54
C LYS A 185 6.60 -4.93 -17.44
N LEU A 186 7.07 -4.27 -16.38
CA LEU A 186 6.88 -2.82 -16.25
C LEU A 186 7.62 -2.06 -17.35
N VAL A 187 8.80 -2.52 -17.74
CA VAL A 187 9.57 -1.95 -18.86
C VAL A 187 8.83 -2.17 -20.19
N GLU A 188 8.28 -3.35 -20.44
CA GLU A 188 7.43 -3.64 -21.62
C GLU A 188 6.21 -2.72 -21.68
N TRP A 189 5.65 -2.32 -20.53
CA TRP A 189 4.54 -1.36 -20.43
C TRP A 189 4.99 0.12 -20.56
N GLY A 190 6.28 0.35 -20.86
CA GLY A 190 6.85 1.68 -21.10
C GLY A 190 7.24 2.45 -19.84
N VAL A 191 7.42 1.77 -18.71
CA VAL A 191 7.98 2.39 -17.50
C VAL A 191 9.49 2.48 -17.64
N ASN A 192 10.07 3.66 -17.31
CA ASN A 192 11.52 3.85 -17.36
C ASN A 192 12.23 2.89 -16.40
N ALA A 193 13.18 2.09 -16.93
CA ALA A 193 13.94 1.09 -16.18
C ALA A 193 14.76 1.67 -15.03
N ASP A 194 15.22 2.94 -15.16
CA ASP A 194 16.10 3.59 -14.18
C ASP A 194 15.39 3.86 -12.85
N LYS A 195 14.06 3.97 -12.87
CA LYS A 195 13.27 4.17 -11.64
C LYS A 195 12.73 2.88 -11.02
N ILE A 196 13.03 1.71 -11.64
CA ILE A 196 12.57 0.40 -11.15
C ILE A 196 13.72 -0.31 -10.43
N HIS A 197 13.55 -0.55 -9.15
CA HIS A 197 14.50 -1.23 -8.28
C HIS A 197 13.95 -2.57 -7.82
N ILE A 198 14.79 -3.59 -7.81
CA ILE A 198 14.42 -4.94 -7.34
C ILE A 198 14.87 -5.06 -5.90
N VAL A 199 13.93 -5.36 -5.00
CA VAL A 199 14.18 -5.66 -3.59
C VAL A 199 13.45 -6.96 -3.27
N LYS A 200 14.23 -8.04 -3.09
CA LYS A 200 13.74 -9.42 -2.81
C LYS A 200 13.46 -9.60 -1.35
#